data_70d284eceaa35bdd3515dc48c8ca2323
#
_entry.id   70d284eceaa35bdd3515dc48c8ca2323
#
_cell.length_a   1.000
_cell.length_b   1.000
_cell.length_c   1.000
_cell.angle_alpha   90.00
_cell.angle_beta   90.00
_cell.angle_gamma   90.00
#
_symmetry.space_group_name_H-M   'P 1'
#
loop_
_entity.id
_entity.type
_entity.pdbx_description
1 polymer ?
#
loop_
_entity_poly.entity_id
_entity_poly.type
_entity_poly.pdbx_seq_one_letter_code
_entity_poly.pdbx_strand_id
1 'polypeptide(L)'
;RFYVSAGVCSAMRSGTIVGMMQTSVGAHNHRSCRATFRGKSMGEYDKNVLPESVKPVPQIFKEAGFYTFNEGTGKDDFNFEWDSKELYDRAAGPEFKGAKDGTDWSGRAEGQPFFGQIQLMGGKYKKLKPVTDRAKVPVPPYYPDVPEVRESIAYHYDCLLKVDAEVGKIVAGLKRDGLYENTYIMMFSDHGYGLHRHKQMVYDGGIHMPLTVSGPNIAGKAVRDDLVSSIDLAPASLALVGLPIPKSMEGHNFMAHGFTPRDYVISARDRCDFTIEKIRAVVTPKFKYLKNYTDDRPFMQPTYKDGWGVTKKFRSMMAAGEMNETQMLFFRMDGKEPEEFYDLANDPHEINNLAKDPKYATEIEAHRKILADWIAETGDQGQAIESDLGLLSALKRWGDSCVNPEYDKVRHLLKETKEAEPKKKKKKKQ
;
A
#
# COMPACT_ATOMS: atom_id res chain seq x y z
N ARG A 1 0.52 -17.53 1.60
CA ARG A 1 -0.18 -16.42 0.89
C ARG A 1 0.00 -15.13 1.67
N PHE A 2 0.54 -14.10 1.03
CA PHE A 2 0.84 -12.82 1.66
C PHE A 2 -0.14 -11.73 1.21
N TYR A 3 -0.84 -11.14 2.16
CA TYR A 3 -1.82 -10.07 1.93
C TYR A 3 -1.36 -8.77 2.56
N VAL A 4 -1.42 -7.68 1.81
CA VAL A 4 -1.10 -6.36 2.34
C VAL A 4 -2.32 -5.73 3.01
N SER A 5 -2.11 -5.01 4.10
CA SER A 5 -3.18 -4.41 4.93
C SER A 5 -3.95 -3.30 4.20
N ALA A 6 -3.40 -2.74 3.12
CA ALA A 6 -4.07 -1.78 2.25
C ALA A 6 -3.52 -1.85 0.82
N GLY A 7 -4.39 -1.71 -0.18
CA GLY A 7 -4.00 -1.69 -1.61
C GLY A 7 -3.32 -0.39 -2.05
N VAL A 8 -2.76 0.41 -1.13
CA VAL A 8 -2.13 1.70 -1.41
C VAL A 8 -0.91 1.96 -0.53
N CYS A 9 0.11 2.56 -1.11
CA CYS A 9 1.44 2.67 -0.53
C CYS A 9 1.49 3.33 0.87
N SER A 10 0.95 4.52 1.06
CA SER A 10 1.07 5.26 2.32
C SER A 10 0.44 4.50 3.50
N ALA A 11 -0.79 4.06 3.37
CA ALA A 11 -1.50 3.32 4.40
C ALA A 11 -0.81 1.98 4.71
N MET A 12 -0.53 1.16 3.67
CA MET A 12 0.16 -0.12 3.83
C MET A 12 1.51 0.03 4.52
N ARG A 13 2.35 0.98 4.06
CA ARG A 13 3.68 1.22 4.62
C ARG A 13 3.63 1.67 6.08
N SER A 14 2.63 2.52 6.42
CA SER A 14 2.41 2.96 7.80
C SER A 14 2.09 1.80 8.73
N GLY A 15 1.18 0.90 8.33
CA GLY A 15 0.86 -0.27 9.14
C GLY A 15 2.04 -1.24 9.25
N THR A 16 2.69 -1.54 8.12
CA THR A 16 3.80 -2.49 8.07
C THR A 16 4.98 -2.07 8.94
N ILE A 17 5.34 -0.77 8.93
CA ILE A 17 6.53 -0.30 9.64
C ILE A 17 6.36 -0.28 11.17
N VAL A 18 5.13 -0.26 11.66
CA VAL A 18 4.81 -0.31 13.10
C VAL A 18 4.27 -1.67 13.54
N GLY A 19 4.04 -2.61 12.60
CA GLY A 19 3.48 -3.93 12.91
C GLY A 19 2.03 -3.90 13.39
N MET A 20 1.26 -2.87 13.00
CA MET A 20 -0.15 -2.68 13.36
C MET A 20 -0.98 -2.36 12.14
N MET A 21 -2.30 -2.56 12.20
CA MET A 21 -3.16 -2.08 11.14
C MET A 21 -3.08 -0.55 11.04
N GLN A 22 -3.03 -0.03 9.82
CA GLN A 22 -3.00 1.43 9.59
C GLN A 22 -4.24 2.12 10.14
N THR A 23 -5.33 1.40 10.30
CA THR A 23 -6.59 1.89 10.91
C THR A 23 -6.50 1.99 12.42
N SER A 24 -5.71 1.15 13.08
CA SER A 24 -5.50 1.22 14.54
C SER A 24 -4.66 2.43 14.95
N VAL A 25 -3.77 2.90 14.06
CA VAL A 25 -2.88 4.04 14.32
C VAL A 25 -3.29 5.32 13.55
N GLY A 26 -4.52 5.40 13.02
CA GLY A 26 -5.02 6.58 12.32
C GLY A 26 -4.32 6.91 10.99
N ALA A 27 -3.54 5.98 10.44
CA ALA A 27 -2.73 6.19 9.23
C ALA A 27 -3.39 5.68 7.94
N HIS A 28 -4.70 5.44 7.95
CA HIS A 28 -5.44 4.77 6.90
C HIS A 28 -5.73 5.65 5.67
N ASN A 29 -5.85 6.97 5.84
CA ASN A 29 -6.08 7.89 4.74
C ASN A 29 -4.77 8.22 4.01
N HIS A 30 -4.78 8.11 2.67
CA HIS A 30 -3.56 8.28 1.88
C HIS A 30 -3.04 9.71 1.94
N ARG A 31 -1.92 9.91 2.66
CA ARG A 31 -1.17 11.17 2.74
C ARG A 31 -1.96 12.35 3.32
N SER A 32 -2.81 12.14 4.30
CA SER A 32 -3.43 13.26 5.03
C SER A 32 -2.43 14.00 5.93
N CYS A 33 -1.53 13.27 6.57
CA CYS A 33 -0.49 13.82 7.45
C CYS A 33 0.73 14.28 6.63
N ARG A 34 0.65 15.48 6.02
CA ARG A 34 1.73 16.04 5.17
C ARG A 34 1.85 17.55 5.30
N ALA A 35 2.93 18.01 5.92
CA ALA A 35 3.27 19.44 6.01
C ALA A 35 3.56 20.08 4.65
N THR A 36 4.06 19.29 3.68
CA THR A 36 4.43 19.80 2.36
C THR A 36 3.95 18.89 1.23
N PHE A 37 3.66 19.47 0.08
CA PHE A 37 3.40 18.76 -1.17
C PHE A 37 4.11 19.44 -2.34
N ARG A 38 4.96 18.67 -3.04
CA ARG A 38 5.79 19.18 -4.17
C ARG A 38 6.57 20.45 -3.79
N GLY A 39 7.13 20.48 -2.59
CA GLY A 39 7.92 21.60 -2.07
C GLY A 39 7.12 22.83 -1.64
N LYS A 40 5.78 22.76 -1.65
CA LYS A 40 4.91 23.83 -1.15
C LYS A 40 4.36 23.46 0.22
N SER A 41 4.35 24.41 1.15
CA SER A 41 3.67 24.24 2.44
C SER A 41 2.18 23.96 2.23
N MET A 42 1.63 23.04 3.00
CA MET A 42 0.20 22.77 3.05
C MET A 42 -0.52 23.64 4.08
N GLY A 43 0.23 24.48 4.81
CA GLY A 43 -0.29 25.23 5.96
C GLY A 43 -0.60 24.28 7.12
N GLU A 44 -1.70 24.53 7.81
CA GLU A 44 -2.22 23.60 8.82
C GLU A 44 -2.66 22.29 8.18
N TYR A 45 -2.31 21.17 8.80
CA TYR A 45 -2.60 19.81 8.34
C TYR A 45 -2.87 18.90 9.52
N ASP A 46 -3.50 17.77 9.25
CA ASP A 46 -3.80 16.75 10.26
C ASP A 46 -2.51 16.07 10.73
N LYS A 47 -2.16 16.28 11.99
CA LYS A 47 -0.96 15.69 12.60
C LYS A 47 -1.35 14.37 13.25
N ASN A 48 -1.00 13.28 12.62
CA ASN A 48 -1.12 11.97 13.21
C ASN A 48 0.19 11.62 13.93
N VAL A 49 0.16 11.65 15.26
CA VAL A 49 1.30 11.31 16.12
C VAL A 49 1.07 9.92 16.68
N LEU A 50 2.04 9.04 16.50
CA LEU A 50 1.97 7.69 17.05
C LEU A 50 1.95 7.73 18.59
N PRO A 51 1.20 6.83 19.26
CA PRO A 51 1.32 6.64 20.70
C PRO A 51 2.78 6.36 21.10
N GLU A 52 3.20 6.81 22.27
CA GLU A 52 4.57 6.62 22.78
C GLU A 52 4.99 5.15 22.82
N SER A 53 4.05 4.24 23.04
CA SER A 53 4.28 2.79 23.05
C SER A 53 4.47 2.18 21.66
N VAL A 54 4.24 2.93 20.57
CA VAL A 54 4.31 2.46 19.19
C VAL A 54 5.51 3.05 18.50
N LYS A 55 6.51 2.23 18.22
CA LYS A 55 7.74 2.65 17.52
C LYS A 55 7.83 1.99 16.14
N PRO A 56 8.24 2.74 15.09
CA PRO A 56 8.61 2.15 13.81
C PRO A 56 9.80 1.17 13.97
N VAL A 57 9.75 0.07 13.22
CA VAL A 57 10.79 -0.99 13.30
C VAL A 57 12.22 -0.48 13.13
N PRO A 58 12.53 0.42 12.17
CA PRO A 58 13.91 0.94 12.06
C PRO A 58 14.40 1.62 13.34
N GLN A 59 13.54 2.33 14.06
CA GLN A 59 13.88 2.96 15.33
C GLN A 59 14.24 1.91 16.39
N ILE A 60 13.46 0.81 16.48
CA ILE A 60 13.74 -0.28 17.41
C ILE A 60 15.09 -0.92 17.11
N PHE A 61 15.41 -1.18 15.85
CA PHE A 61 16.70 -1.70 15.44
C PHE A 61 17.84 -0.74 15.78
N LYS A 62 17.65 0.56 15.53
CA LYS A 62 18.65 1.58 15.83
C LYS A 62 18.92 1.69 17.33
N GLU A 63 17.88 1.71 18.16
CA GLU A 63 18.01 1.69 19.64
C GLU A 63 18.70 0.43 20.15
N ALA A 64 18.59 -0.69 19.43
CA ALA A 64 19.31 -1.93 19.71
C ALA A 64 20.76 -1.96 19.19
N GLY A 65 21.27 -0.87 18.63
CA GLY A 65 22.66 -0.74 18.16
C GLY A 65 22.92 -1.19 16.73
N PHE A 66 21.89 -1.52 15.96
CA PHE A 66 22.03 -1.82 14.54
C PHE A 66 22.29 -0.53 13.75
N TYR A 67 23.12 -0.61 12.72
CA TYR A 67 23.19 0.41 11.70
C TYR A 67 21.94 0.35 10.83
N THR A 68 21.22 1.47 10.70
CA THR A 68 19.94 1.52 10.01
C THR A 68 19.98 2.39 8.76
N PHE A 69 19.43 1.90 7.64
CA PHE A 69 19.42 2.66 6.39
C PHE A 69 18.15 2.47 5.57
N ASN A 70 17.82 3.48 4.73
CA ASN A 70 16.70 3.46 3.79
C ASN A 70 17.15 3.98 2.43
N GLU A 71 17.24 3.10 1.44
CA GLU A 71 17.87 3.35 0.14
C GLU A 71 16.95 3.12 -1.06
N GLY A 72 17.52 3.24 -2.25
CA GLY A 72 16.79 3.19 -3.52
C GLY A 72 16.01 4.47 -3.75
N THR A 73 14.69 4.42 -3.75
CA THR A 73 13.86 5.63 -3.87
C THR A 73 13.74 6.41 -2.55
N GLY A 74 14.23 5.85 -1.44
CA GLY A 74 14.12 6.43 -0.10
C GLY A 74 12.70 6.77 0.33
N LYS A 75 11.72 6.06 -0.21
CA LYS A 75 10.31 6.38 -0.04
C LYS A 75 9.77 5.79 1.27
N ASP A 76 9.66 6.57 2.32
CA ASP A 76 8.94 6.21 3.54
C ASP A 76 7.44 6.24 3.30
N ASP A 77 6.90 7.38 2.91
CA ASP A 77 5.48 7.61 2.57
C ASP A 77 4.53 7.29 3.74
N PHE A 78 5.01 7.37 5.01
CA PHE A 78 4.18 7.12 6.18
C PHE A 78 3.12 8.22 6.34
N ASN A 79 1.97 7.88 6.93
CA ASN A 79 0.88 8.80 7.20
C ASN A 79 0.74 9.10 8.70
N PHE A 80 1.87 9.31 9.34
CA PHE A 80 2.03 9.80 10.70
C PHE A 80 3.27 10.70 10.77
N GLU A 81 3.46 11.44 11.85
CA GLU A 81 4.67 12.25 12.08
C GLU A 81 5.87 11.35 12.38
N TRP A 82 7.01 11.59 11.73
CA TRP A 82 8.27 10.89 12.01
C TRP A 82 9.47 11.79 11.73
N ASP A 83 10.59 11.51 12.41
CA ASP A 83 11.89 12.07 12.07
C ASP A 83 12.77 10.98 11.42
N SER A 84 13.21 11.24 10.21
CA SER A 84 14.09 10.34 9.46
C SER A 84 15.40 10.03 10.21
N LYS A 85 15.91 10.97 11.02
CA LYS A 85 17.13 10.79 11.80
C LYS A 85 16.94 9.90 13.02
N GLU A 86 15.73 9.83 13.55
CA GLU A 86 15.40 8.87 14.61
C GLU A 86 15.31 7.45 14.04
N LEU A 87 14.85 7.30 12.81
CA LEU A 87 14.66 6.01 12.16
C LEU A 87 15.97 5.45 11.57
N TYR A 88 16.78 6.31 10.93
CA TYR A 88 17.90 5.86 10.11
C TYR A 88 19.21 6.59 10.48
N ASP A 89 20.31 5.86 10.40
CA ASP A 89 21.67 6.44 10.36
C ASP A 89 21.93 7.00 8.95
N ARG A 90 21.27 6.40 7.94
CA ARG A 90 21.39 6.78 6.55
C ARG A 90 20.09 6.60 5.78
N ALA A 91 19.71 7.61 5.02
CA ALA A 91 18.57 7.51 4.11
C ALA A 91 18.76 8.36 2.85
N ALA A 92 18.08 8.00 1.75
CA ALA A 92 18.00 8.83 0.56
C ALA A 92 17.10 10.04 0.86
N GLY A 93 17.67 11.23 0.91
CA GLY A 93 16.91 12.47 1.15
C GLY A 93 17.80 13.68 1.39
N PRO A 94 17.20 14.90 1.40
CA PRO A 94 17.94 16.14 1.57
C PRO A 94 18.59 16.27 2.95
N GLU A 95 18.08 15.57 3.96
CA GLU A 95 18.58 15.59 5.33
C GLU A 95 19.92 14.86 5.48
N PHE A 96 20.21 13.93 4.56
CA PHE A 96 21.43 13.14 4.50
C PHE A 96 22.33 13.55 3.34
N LYS A 97 22.38 14.85 3.02
CA LYS A 97 23.20 15.38 1.90
C LYS A 97 24.67 15.02 2.06
N GLY A 98 25.27 14.58 0.96
CA GLY A 98 26.71 14.36 0.84
C GLY A 98 27.15 12.90 0.81
N ALA A 99 26.25 11.94 0.86
CA ALA A 99 26.63 10.55 0.72
C ALA A 99 26.51 10.08 -0.72
N LYS A 100 27.60 10.11 -1.40
CA LYS A 100 27.74 9.40 -2.67
C LYS A 100 28.17 7.94 -2.45
N ASP A 101 28.75 7.65 -1.32
CA ASP A 101 29.29 6.34 -0.95
C ASP A 101 28.69 5.93 0.39
N GLY A 102 28.22 4.67 0.52
CA GLY A 102 27.71 4.11 1.77
C GLY A 102 26.24 4.40 2.06
N THR A 103 25.40 4.33 1.05
CA THR A 103 23.95 4.41 1.15
C THR A 103 23.29 3.07 1.46
N ASP A 104 24.08 2.07 1.69
CA ASP A 104 23.69 0.71 2.05
C ASP A 104 24.39 0.29 3.37
N TRP A 105 24.56 -1.00 3.57
CA TRP A 105 25.24 -1.57 4.75
C TRP A 105 26.72 -1.16 4.88
N SER A 106 27.34 -0.58 3.86
CA SER A 106 28.78 -0.20 3.89
C SER A 106 29.09 0.95 4.86
N GLY A 107 28.06 1.72 5.26
CA GLY A 107 28.22 2.80 6.25
C GLY A 107 28.33 2.35 7.71
N ARG A 108 28.16 1.05 8.02
CA ARG A 108 28.24 0.51 9.37
C ARG A 108 29.67 0.42 9.87
N ALA A 109 29.86 0.42 11.21
CA ALA A 109 31.12 0.08 11.81
C ALA A 109 31.48 -1.41 11.59
N GLU A 110 32.75 -1.76 11.73
CA GLU A 110 33.22 -3.14 11.65
C GLU A 110 32.48 -4.02 12.69
N GLY A 111 31.94 -5.16 12.24
CA GLY A 111 31.18 -6.07 13.09
C GLY A 111 29.78 -5.58 13.50
N GLN A 112 29.40 -4.35 13.19
CA GLN A 112 28.07 -3.82 13.52
C GLN A 112 26.99 -4.50 12.67
N PRO A 113 25.91 -5.06 13.28
CA PRO A 113 24.77 -5.57 12.54
C PRO A 113 24.01 -4.41 11.86
N PHE A 114 23.22 -4.71 10.83
CA PHE A 114 22.44 -3.69 10.14
C PHE A 114 21.00 -4.11 9.93
N PHE A 115 20.13 -3.11 9.85
CA PHE A 115 18.76 -3.21 9.32
C PHE A 115 18.63 -2.25 8.14
N GLY A 116 18.22 -2.76 6.99
CA GLY A 116 18.12 -1.97 5.77
C GLY A 116 16.79 -2.12 5.07
N GLN A 117 16.30 -1.00 4.53
CA GLN A 117 15.19 -0.96 3.60
C GLN A 117 15.71 -0.47 2.25
N ILE A 118 15.57 -1.27 1.20
CA ILE A 118 15.94 -0.87 -0.16
C ILE A 118 14.67 -0.82 -1.00
N GLN A 119 14.26 0.38 -1.37
CA GLN A 119 12.98 0.64 -2.01
C GLN A 119 13.15 0.79 -3.51
N LEU A 120 12.80 -0.24 -4.25
CA LEU A 120 12.88 -0.28 -5.70
C LEU A 120 11.69 0.44 -6.35
N MET A 121 11.86 0.86 -7.60
CA MET A 121 10.82 1.58 -8.36
C MET A 121 9.56 0.73 -8.62
N GLY A 122 9.68 -0.60 -8.60
CA GLY A 122 8.56 -1.48 -8.94
C GLY A 122 8.02 -1.21 -10.33
N GLY A 123 6.72 -1.11 -10.47
CA GLY A 123 6.05 -0.81 -11.75
C GLY A 123 6.14 0.65 -12.21
N LYS A 124 7.08 1.46 -11.68
CA LYS A 124 7.16 2.93 -11.95
C LYS A 124 8.37 3.35 -12.76
N TYR A 125 9.15 2.41 -13.28
CA TYR A 125 10.21 2.76 -14.24
C TYR A 125 9.63 3.49 -15.44
N LYS A 126 10.44 4.33 -16.07
CA LYS A 126 10.03 5.08 -17.25
C LYS A 126 10.99 4.77 -18.40
N LYS A 127 10.47 4.76 -19.63
CA LYS A 127 11.27 4.62 -20.86
C LYS A 127 12.09 3.31 -20.92
N LEU A 128 11.54 2.22 -20.39
CA LEU A 128 12.13 0.90 -20.59
C LEU A 128 11.97 0.48 -22.04
N LYS A 129 13.00 -0.22 -22.56
CA LYS A 129 12.87 -0.89 -23.86
C LYS A 129 11.89 -2.06 -23.72
N PRO A 130 10.95 -2.22 -24.65
CA PRO A 130 10.05 -3.37 -24.66
C PRO A 130 10.82 -4.69 -24.77
N VAL A 131 10.52 -5.63 -23.86
CA VAL A 131 11.08 -6.99 -23.84
C VAL A 131 9.95 -8.02 -23.91
N THR A 132 8.90 -7.82 -23.11
CA THR A 132 7.76 -8.71 -23.02
C THR A 132 6.93 -8.68 -24.30
N ASP A 133 6.59 -9.82 -24.86
CA ASP A 133 5.69 -9.93 -26.02
C ASP A 133 4.27 -9.54 -25.64
N ARG A 134 3.77 -8.42 -26.19
CA ARG A 134 2.45 -7.86 -25.92
C ARG A 134 1.31 -8.81 -26.30
N ALA A 135 1.52 -9.63 -27.33
CA ALA A 135 0.51 -10.59 -27.78
C ALA A 135 0.32 -11.75 -26.80
N LYS A 136 1.32 -12.06 -25.98
CA LYS A 136 1.33 -13.22 -25.07
C LYS A 136 0.98 -12.92 -23.63
N VAL A 137 0.80 -11.64 -23.26
CA VAL A 137 0.42 -11.31 -21.87
C VAL A 137 -1.00 -11.80 -21.58
N PRO A 138 -1.24 -12.43 -20.42
CA PRO A 138 -2.59 -12.80 -20.01
C PRO A 138 -3.38 -11.54 -19.66
N VAL A 139 -4.55 -11.39 -20.28
CA VAL A 139 -5.49 -10.31 -19.95
C VAL A 139 -6.57 -10.89 -19.05
N PRO A 140 -6.72 -10.42 -17.80
CA PRO A 140 -7.79 -10.85 -16.92
C PRO A 140 -9.18 -10.60 -17.56
N PRO A 141 -10.18 -11.48 -17.32
CA PRO A 141 -11.47 -11.42 -18.00
C PRO A 141 -12.30 -10.15 -17.72
N TYR A 142 -11.99 -9.47 -16.61
CA TYR A 142 -12.60 -8.18 -16.25
C TYR A 142 -12.02 -6.97 -16.99
N TYR A 143 -11.04 -7.17 -17.88
CA TYR A 143 -10.56 -6.11 -18.78
C TYR A 143 -10.94 -6.41 -20.22
N PRO A 144 -11.25 -5.38 -21.03
CA PRO A 144 -11.28 -5.55 -22.48
C PRO A 144 -9.89 -5.88 -23.01
N ASP A 145 -9.82 -6.84 -23.91
CA ASP A 145 -8.58 -7.24 -24.56
C ASP A 145 -8.26 -6.27 -25.71
N VAL A 146 -7.63 -5.16 -25.36
CA VAL A 146 -7.25 -4.09 -26.29
C VAL A 146 -5.77 -3.75 -26.16
N PRO A 147 -5.15 -3.13 -27.18
CA PRO A 147 -3.72 -2.83 -27.19
C PRO A 147 -3.24 -2.05 -25.95
N GLU A 148 -4.02 -1.10 -25.45
CA GLU A 148 -3.68 -0.28 -24.29
C GLU A 148 -3.58 -1.09 -22.99
N VAL A 149 -4.43 -2.11 -22.84
CA VAL A 149 -4.40 -3.04 -21.71
C VAL A 149 -3.18 -3.95 -21.82
N ARG A 150 -2.98 -4.57 -22.99
CA ARG A 150 -1.83 -5.43 -23.25
C ARG A 150 -0.51 -4.71 -23.05
N GLU A 151 -0.40 -3.47 -23.55
CA GLU A 151 0.77 -2.61 -23.34
C GLU A 151 0.99 -2.34 -21.84
N SER A 152 -0.05 -2.00 -21.09
CA SER A 152 0.08 -1.73 -19.65
C SER A 152 0.54 -2.95 -18.86
N ILE A 153 0.04 -4.14 -19.19
CA ILE A 153 0.44 -5.40 -18.54
C ILE A 153 1.88 -5.75 -18.92
N ALA A 154 2.20 -5.72 -20.22
CA ALA A 154 3.53 -6.06 -20.71
C ALA A 154 4.60 -5.09 -20.17
N TYR A 155 4.29 -3.80 -20.14
CA TYR A 155 5.19 -2.80 -19.56
C TYR A 155 5.43 -3.05 -18.06
N HIS A 156 4.42 -3.49 -17.33
CA HIS A 156 4.60 -3.90 -15.94
C HIS A 156 5.57 -5.09 -15.82
N TYR A 157 5.46 -6.09 -16.71
CA TYR A 157 6.41 -7.22 -16.75
C TYR A 157 7.83 -6.75 -17.09
N ASP A 158 7.99 -5.82 -18.04
CA ASP A 158 9.29 -5.20 -18.32
C ASP A 158 9.87 -4.49 -17.07
N CYS A 159 9.01 -3.85 -16.28
CA CYS A 159 9.41 -3.27 -14.98
C CYS A 159 9.88 -4.34 -13.99
N LEU A 160 9.20 -5.49 -13.92
CA LEU A 160 9.56 -6.58 -13.02
C LEU A 160 10.90 -7.22 -13.40
N LEU A 161 11.20 -7.37 -14.69
CA LEU A 161 12.53 -7.80 -15.16
C LEU A 161 13.63 -6.84 -14.69
N LYS A 162 13.33 -5.55 -14.66
CA LYS A 162 14.26 -4.55 -14.13
C LYS A 162 14.43 -4.65 -12.62
N VAL A 163 13.34 -4.88 -11.88
CA VAL A 163 13.38 -5.14 -10.43
C VAL A 163 14.23 -6.35 -10.12
N ASP A 164 14.02 -7.46 -10.84
CA ASP A 164 14.78 -8.71 -10.67
C ASP A 164 16.29 -8.46 -10.84
N ALA A 165 16.68 -7.74 -11.89
CA ALA A 165 18.08 -7.37 -12.12
C ALA A 165 18.67 -6.49 -11.00
N GLU A 166 17.87 -5.62 -10.37
CA GLU A 166 18.30 -4.80 -9.23
C GLU A 166 18.44 -5.62 -7.95
N VAL A 167 17.51 -6.53 -7.69
CA VAL A 167 17.60 -7.50 -6.58
C VAL A 167 18.85 -8.37 -6.74
N GLY A 168 19.12 -8.85 -7.96
CA GLY A 168 20.34 -9.59 -8.27
C GLY A 168 21.62 -8.83 -7.92
N LYS A 169 21.67 -7.51 -8.16
CA LYS A 169 22.82 -6.66 -7.78
C LYS A 169 22.97 -6.51 -6.27
N ILE A 170 21.85 -6.36 -5.54
CA ILE A 170 21.87 -6.28 -4.07
C ILE A 170 22.43 -7.59 -3.49
N VAL A 171 21.91 -8.73 -3.94
CA VAL A 171 22.40 -10.05 -3.51
C VAL A 171 23.88 -10.26 -3.84
N ALA A 172 24.30 -9.85 -5.06
CA ALA A 172 25.72 -9.92 -5.44
C ALA A 172 26.61 -9.02 -4.56
N GLY A 173 26.12 -7.85 -4.16
CA GLY A 173 26.78 -6.98 -3.20
C GLY A 173 26.98 -7.65 -1.85
N LEU A 174 25.91 -8.20 -1.26
CA LEU A 174 26.00 -8.94 0.01
C LEU A 174 26.99 -10.11 -0.05
N LYS A 175 27.00 -10.87 -1.17
CA LYS A 175 27.95 -11.98 -1.38
C LYS A 175 29.37 -11.49 -1.49
N ARG A 176 29.64 -10.44 -2.26
CA ARG A 176 30.97 -9.82 -2.41
C ARG A 176 31.54 -9.38 -1.06
N ASP A 177 30.67 -8.83 -0.19
CA ASP A 177 31.04 -8.28 1.11
C ASP A 177 31.02 -9.34 2.24
N GLY A 178 30.78 -10.62 1.91
CA GLY A 178 30.78 -11.74 2.87
C GLY A 178 29.60 -11.73 3.85
N LEU A 179 28.50 -11.03 3.53
CA LEU A 179 27.39 -10.81 4.44
C LEU A 179 26.16 -11.68 4.12
N TYR A 180 26.10 -12.23 2.90
CA TYR A 180 24.90 -12.92 2.40
C TYR A 180 24.44 -14.07 3.29
N GLU A 181 25.37 -14.90 3.77
CA GLU A 181 25.07 -16.09 4.57
C GLU A 181 24.58 -15.73 6.00
N ASN A 182 24.75 -14.49 6.42
CA ASN A 182 24.29 -13.98 7.73
C ASN A 182 23.30 -12.83 7.59
N THR A 183 22.53 -12.79 6.50
CA THR A 183 21.55 -11.74 6.26
C THR A 183 20.19 -12.36 5.92
N TYR A 184 19.16 -11.99 6.67
CA TYR A 184 17.78 -12.24 6.30
C TYR A 184 17.33 -11.23 5.26
N ILE A 185 16.74 -11.69 4.16
CA ILE A 185 16.23 -10.86 3.06
C ILE A 185 14.74 -11.14 2.92
N MET A 186 13.92 -10.10 3.09
CA MET A 186 12.48 -10.12 2.81
C MET A 186 12.20 -9.27 1.59
N MET A 187 11.77 -9.86 0.48
CA MET A 187 11.37 -9.16 -0.74
C MET A 187 9.87 -9.27 -0.93
N PHE A 188 9.18 -8.14 -1.03
CA PHE A 188 7.73 -8.08 -1.19
C PHE A 188 7.29 -6.86 -2.00
N SER A 189 6.03 -6.87 -2.47
CA SER A 189 5.39 -5.70 -3.05
C SER A 189 4.49 -5.00 -2.04
N ASP A 190 4.47 -3.66 -2.07
CA ASP A 190 3.63 -2.84 -1.19
C ASP A 190 2.15 -2.84 -1.61
N HIS A 191 1.82 -3.14 -2.85
CA HIS A 191 0.46 -3.29 -3.40
C HIS A 191 0.51 -3.75 -4.86
N GLY A 192 -0.63 -4.06 -5.43
CA GLY A 192 -0.76 -4.42 -6.84
C GLY A 192 -0.35 -3.33 -7.83
N TYR A 193 -0.19 -3.70 -9.09
CA TYR A 193 0.25 -2.78 -10.15
C TYR A 193 -0.82 -1.74 -10.53
N GLY A 194 -0.46 -0.77 -11.39
CA GLY A 194 -1.19 0.47 -11.56
C GLY A 194 -2.59 0.37 -12.17
N LEU A 195 -2.98 -0.76 -12.80
CA LEU A 195 -4.28 -0.89 -13.43
C LEU A 195 -5.44 -0.82 -12.43
N HIS A 196 -6.63 -0.57 -12.95
CA HIS A 196 -7.87 -0.59 -12.18
C HIS A 196 -8.13 -1.98 -11.61
N ARG A 197 -8.89 -2.09 -10.53
CA ARG A 197 -9.11 -3.34 -9.77
C ARG A 197 -7.89 -3.88 -9.04
N HIS A 198 -6.69 -3.32 -9.27
CA HIS A 198 -5.45 -3.63 -8.56
C HIS A 198 -5.13 -2.53 -7.54
N LYS A 199 -4.12 -1.69 -7.82
CA LYS A 199 -3.76 -0.61 -6.89
C LYS A 199 -4.97 0.22 -6.47
N GLN A 200 -5.10 0.50 -5.18
CA GLN A 200 -6.21 1.19 -4.49
C GLN A 200 -7.43 0.31 -4.22
N MET A 201 -7.42 -0.96 -4.59
CA MET A 201 -8.53 -1.88 -4.36
C MET A 201 -8.14 -3.00 -3.41
N VAL A 202 -9.16 -3.66 -2.83
CA VAL A 202 -8.99 -4.77 -1.90
C VAL A 202 -9.33 -6.13 -2.52
N TYR A 203 -9.40 -6.20 -3.84
CA TYR A 203 -9.38 -7.44 -4.60
C TYR A 203 -7.97 -8.05 -4.58
N ASP A 204 -7.84 -9.35 -4.86
CA ASP A 204 -6.54 -10.04 -4.87
C ASP A 204 -5.50 -9.33 -5.73
N GLY A 205 -5.90 -8.80 -6.88
CA GLY A 205 -5.02 -7.98 -7.71
C GLY A 205 -4.42 -6.75 -7.01
N GLY A 206 -5.05 -6.25 -5.95
CA GLY A 206 -4.58 -5.11 -5.18
C GLY A 206 -3.83 -5.46 -3.90
N ILE A 207 -4.17 -6.58 -3.26
CA ILE A 207 -3.71 -6.92 -1.91
C ILE A 207 -3.00 -8.26 -1.77
N HIS A 208 -3.19 -9.24 -2.65
CA HIS A 208 -2.49 -10.53 -2.63
C HIS A 208 -1.12 -10.39 -3.32
N MET A 209 -0.09 -10.16 -2.54
CA MET A 209 1.22 -9.75 -3.04
C MET A 209 2.27 -10.86 -2.89
N PRO A 210 3.33 -10.85 -3.71
CA PRO A 210 4.45 -11.75 -3.52
C PRO A 210 5.23 -11.38 -2.25
N LEU A 211 5.67 -12.41 -1.52
CA LEU A 211 6.65 -12.32 -0.44
C LEU A 211 7.64 -13.46 -0.59
N THR A 212 8.92 -13.14 -0.61
CA THR A 212 10.01 -14.10 -0.56
C THR A 212 10.87 -13.80 0.66
N VAL A 213 11.21 -14.84 1.42
CA VAL A 213 12.11 -14.74 2.58
C VAL A 213 13.28 -15.69 2.38
N SER A 214 14.49 -15.21 2.57
CA SER A 214 15.69 -16.01 2.56
C SER A 214 16.63 -15.58 3.69
N GLY A 215 17.53 -16.48 4.10
CA GLY A 215 18.51 -16.16 5.14
C GLY A 215 18.94 -17.39 5.93
N PRO A 216 19.71 -17.21 7.00
CA PRO A 216 20.21 -18.30 7.84
C PRO A 216 19.08 -19.22 8.34
N ASN A 217 19.28 -20.53 8.22
CA ASN A 217 18.34 -21.57 8.69
C ASN A 217 16.94 -21.55 8.06
N ILE A 218 16.75 -20.79 6.95
CA ILE A 218 15.50 -20.83 6.19
C ILE A 218 15.61 -21.90 5.12
N ALA A 219 14.67 -22.87 5.14
CA ALA A 219 14.61 -23.93 4.13
C ALA A 219 14.38 -23.33 2.74
N GLY A 220 15.30 -23.58 1.80
CA GLY A 220 15.16 -23.11 0.43
C GLY A 220 14.04 -23.84 -0.33
N LYS A 221 13.43 -23.15 -1.30
CA LYS A 221 12.38 -23.70 -2.21
C LYS A 221 11.08 -24.13 -1.52
N ALA A 222 10.83 -23.71 -0.30
CA ALA A 222 9.55 -23.95 0.37
C ALA A 222 8.50 -22.95 -0.12
N VAL A 223 7.29 -23.43 -0.35
CA VAL A 223 6.11 -22.60 -0.61
C VAL A 223 5.17 -22.75 0.59
N ARG A 224 4.69 -21.63 1.11
CA ARG A 224 3.79 -21.58 2.26
C ARG A 224 2.42 -21.07 1.83
N ASP A 225 1.37 -21.82 2.19
CA ASP A 225 -0.03 -21.50 1.86
C ASP A 225 -0.79 -20.84 3.01
N ASP A 226 -0.18 -20.73 4.17
CA ASP A 226 -0.73 -20.03 5.32
C ASP A 226 -0.89 -18.53 5.05
N LEU A 227 -1.87 -17.93 5.70
CA LEU A 227 -2.15 -16.50 5.58
C LEU A 227 -1.12 -15.68 6.37
N VAL A 228 -0.49 -14.74 5.71
CA VAL A 228 0.46 -13.78 6.27
C VAL A 228 0.02 -12.38 5.90
N SER A 229 -0.06 -11.49 6.89
CA SER A 229 -0.36 -10.07 6.67
C SER A 229 0.91 -9.24 6.56
N SER A 230 0.84 -8.11 5.87
CA SER A 230 1.99 -7.17 5.80
C SER A 230 2.43 -6.64 7.17
N ILE A 231 1.54 -6.57 8.14
CA ILE A 231 1.88 -6.15 9.50
C ILE A 231 2.70 -7.21 10.26
N ASP A 232 2.74 -8.44 9.76
CA ASP A 232 3.53 -9.53 10.33
C ASP A 232 5.04 -9.40 10.03
N LEU A 233 5.41 -8.58 9.03
CA LEU A 233 6.81 -8.37 8.66
C LEU A 233 7.62 -7.72 9.80
N ALA A 234 6.99 -6.81 10.54
CA ALA A 234 7.64 -6.13 11.67
C ALA A 234 8.04 -7.07 12.80
N PRO A 235 7.11 -7.81 13.45
CA PRO A 235 7.46 -8.74 14.51
C PRO A 235 8.35 -9.89 14.03
N ALA A 236 8.18 -10.37 12.79
CA ALA A 236 9.06 -11.39 12.22
C ALA A 236 10.50 -10.86 12.06
N SER A 237 10.68 -9.62 11.59
CA SER A 237 12.01 -9.00 11.45
C SER A 237 12.75 -8.91 12.80
N LEU A 238 12.06 -8.49 13.85
CA LEU A 238 12.62 -8.40 15.19
C LEU A 238 13.00 -9.78 15.75
N ALA A 239 12.09 -10.73 15.64
CA ALA A 239 12.29 -12.08 16.17
C ALA A 239 13.44 -12.83 15.49
N LEU A 240 13.62 -12.67 14.17
CA LEU A 240 14.72 -13.29 13.41
C LEU A 240 16.11 -12.93 13.94
N VAL A 241 16.26 -11.78 14.59
CA VAL A 241 17.52 -11.32 15.18
C VAL A 241 17.51 -11.35 16.72
N GLY A 242 16.49 -11.96 17.31
CA GLY A 242 16.39 -12.11 18.76
C GLY A 242 15.98 -10.85 19.52
N LEU A 243 15.45 -9.84 18.85
CA LEU A 243 14.91 -8.66 19.51
C LEU A 243 13.49 -8.91 20.03
N PRO A 244 13.10 -8.31 21.16
CA PRO A 244 11.77 -8.47 21.72
C PRO A 244 10.72 -7.82 20.81
N ILE A 245 9.56 -8.50 20.66
CA ILE A 245 8.41 -7.96 19.92
C ILE A 245 7.62 -7.07 20.88
N PRO A 246 7.41 -5.78 20.57
CA PRO A 246 6.55 -4.90 21.36
C PRO A 246 5.13 -5.43 21.49
N LYS A 247 4.53 -5.32 22.68
CA LYS A 247 3.15 -5.76 22.95
C LYS A 247 2.09 -4.98 22.16
N SER A 248 2.45 -3.78 21.68
CA SER A 248 1.58 -2.96 20.82
C SER A 248 1.43 -3.50 19.41
N MET A 249 2.32 -4.38 18.94
CA MET A 249 2.23 -4.95 17.61
C MET A 249 1.06 -5.95 17.50
N GLU A 250 0.23 -5.77 16.47
CA GLU A 250 -0.88 -6.66 16.12
C GLU A 250 -0.44 -7.78 15.15
N GLY A 251 0.71 -7.59 14.52
CA GLY A 251 1.33 -8.57 13.64
C GLY A 251 1.81 -9.80 14.39
N HIS A 252 1.87 -10.95 13.69
CA HIS A 252 2.37 -12.21 14.22
C HIS A 252 3.75 -12.54 13.66
N ASN A 253 4.59 -13.18 14.46
CA ASN A 253 5.86 -13.73 13.97
C ASN A 253 5.61 -15.02 13.17
N PHE A 254 5.37 -14.90 11.87
CA PHE A 254 5.14 -16.04 10.97
C PHE A 254 6.40 -16.88 10.71
N MET A 255 7.57 -16.44 11.18
CA MET A 255 8.83 -17.19 11.11
C MET A 255 9.12 -18.01 12.36
N ALA A 256 8.28 -17.94 13.39
CA ALA A 256 8.46 -18.70 14.62
C ALA A 256 8.36 -20.21 14.38
N HIS A 257 9.20 -20.98 15.10
CA HIS A 257 9.00 -22.42 15.17
C HIS A 257 7.64 -22.72 15.84
N GLY A 258 6.81 -23.55 15.20
CA GLY A 258 5.46 -23.83 15.69
C GLY A 258 4.47 -22.67 15.51
N PHE A 259 4.71 -21.77 14.55
CA PHE A 259 3.75 -20.72 14.18
C PHE A 259 2.37 -21.32 13.88
N THR A 260 1.35 -20.80 14.56
CA THR A 260 -0.04 -21.13 14.24
C THR A 260 -0.52 -20.16 13.15
N PRO A 261 -0.90 -20.66 11.97
CA PRO A 261 -1.43 -19.81 10.90
C PRO A 261 -2.64 -19.00 11.34
N ARG A 262 -2.82 -17.84 10.74
CA ARG A 262 -4.02 -17.03 10.93
C ARG A 262 -5.22 -17.69 10.25
N ASP A 263 -6.38 -17.63 10.89
CA ASP A 263 -7.65 -18.04 10.29
C ASP A 263 -8.10 -17.03 9.22
N TYR A 264 -7.72 -15.76 9.38
CA TYR A 264 -8.05 -14.69 8.45
C TYR A 264 -7.00 -13.58 8.46
N VAL A 265 -7.03 -12.76 7.41
CA VAL A 265 -6.35 -11.46 7.33
C VAL A 265 -7.35 -10.38 6.94
N ILE A 266 -7.08 -9.14 7.39
CA ILE A 266 -7.90 -7.97 7.06
C ILE A 266 -7.11 -7.05 6.12
N SER A 267 -7.83 -6.48 5.15
CA SER A 267 -7.34 -5.37 4.35
C SER A 267 -8.38 -4.25 4.33
N ALA A 268 -7.91 -3.01 4.38
CA ALA A 268 -8.76 -1.84 4.41
C ALA A 268 -8.45 -0.88 3.26
N ARG A 269 -9.50 -0.27 2.73
CA ARG A 269 -9.40 0.86 1.83
C ARG A 269 -10.17 2.03 2.41
N ASP A 270 -9.52 3.16 2.51
CA ASP A 270 -10.08 4.44 2.89
C ASP A 270 -9.77 5.46 1.80
N ARG A 271 -9.84 6.78 2.06
CA ARG A 271 -9.56 7.79 1.05
C ARG A 271 -8.18 7.59 0.42
N CYS A 272 -8.15 7.60 -0.90
CA CYS A 272 -6.92 7.50 -1.66
C CYS A 272 -6.76 8.67 -2.63
N ASP A 273 -5.75 9.50 -2.41
CA ASP A 273 -5.57 10.82 -3.03
C ASP A 273 -6.83 11.69 -2.81
N PHE A 274 -7.67 11.89 -3.81
CA PHE A 274 -8.93 12.64 -3.70
C PHE A 274 -10.19 11.76 -3.78
N THR A 275 -10.03 10.47 -3.97
CA THR A 275 -11.16 9.53 -4.07
C THR A 275 -11.53 9.03 -2.69
N ILE A 276 -12.69 9.45 -2.18
CA ILE A 276 -13.20 9.00 -0.87
C ILE A 276 -13.90 7.67 -1.05
N GLU A 277 -13.46 6.71 -0.27
CA GLU A 277 -13.94 5.33 -0.28
C GLU A 277 -13.79 4.73 1.12
N LYS A 278 -14.62 3.75 1.47
CA LYS A 278 -14.47 2.96 2.68
C LYS A 278 -14.86 1.52 2.40
N ILE A 279 -13.87 0.64 2.39
CA ILE A 279 -14.07 -0.80 2.20
C ILE A 279 -13.23 -1.56 3.23
N ARG A 280 -13.79 -2.65 3.76
CA ARG A 280 -13.08 -3.63 4.58
C ARG A 280 -13.18 -4.99 3.93
N ALA A 281 -12.08 -5.71 3.86
CA ALA A 281 -12.00 -7.06 3.32
C ALA A 281 -11.54 -8.04 4.40
N VAL A 282 -12.27 -9.13 4.56
CA VAL A 282 -11.88 -10.31 5.34
C VAL A 282 -11.48 -11.39 4.35
N VAL A 283 -10.25 -11.89 4.46
CA VAL A 283 -9.76 -12.99 3.61
C VAL A 283 -9.47 -14.19 4.50
N THR A 284 -10.13 -15.29 4.23
CA THR A 284 -9.89 -16.60 4.83
C THR A 284 -9.19 -17.54 3.83
N PRO A 285 -8.80 -18.75 4.18
CA PRO A 285 -8.16 -19.67 3.23
C PRO A 285 -8.99 -19.98 1.97
N LYS A 286 -10.32 -19.88 2.04
CA LYS A 286 -11.22 -20.22 0.92
C LYS A 286 -11.95 -19.02 0.35
N PHE A 287 -12.33 -18.07 1.17
CA PHE A 287 -13.29 -17.03 0.83
C PHE A 287 -12.75 -15.65 1.08
N LYS A 288 -13.29 -14.68 0.36
CA LYS A 288 -13.13 -13.26 0.63
C LYS A 288 -14.49 -12.60 0.78
N TYR A 289 -14.65 -11.84 1.84
CA TYR A 289 -15.80 -10.99 2.10
C TYR A 289 -15.38 -9.53 2.04
N LEU A 290 -16.14 -8.71 1.33
CA LEU A 290 -15.97 -7.26 1.29
C LEU A 290 -17.22 -6.58 1.85
N LYS A 291 -17.00 -5.62 2.74
CA LYS A 291 -18.02 -4.66 3.16
C LYS A 291 -17.73 -3.31 2.52
N ASN A 292 -18.65 -2.86 1.66
CA ASN A 292 -18.64 -1.54 1.03
C ASN A 292 -19.49 -0.59 1.87
N TYR A 293 -18.87 0.39 2.54
CA TYR A 293 -19.58 1.37 3.38
C TYR A 293 -20.03 2.60 2.59
N THR A 294 -19.49 2.80 1.39
CA THR A 294 -19.81 3.88 0.45
C THR A 294 -20.39 3.27 -0.84
N ASP A 295 -21.52 2.55 -0.70
CA ASP A 295 -22.20 1.85 -1.78
C ASP A 295 -23.01 2.79 -2.69
N ASP A 296 -23.20 4.04 -2.27
CA ASP A 296 -23.85 5.14 -2.99
C ASP A 296 -23.08 5.63 -4.23
N ARG A 297 -21.85 5.13 -4.43
CA ARG A 297 -20.98 5.57 -5.52
C ARG A 297 -20.28 4.40 -6.21
N PRO A 298 -19.88 4.55 -7.51
CA PRO A 298 -19.25 3.46 -8.27
C PRO A 298 -17.82 3.19 -7.80
N PHE A 299 -17.28 2.01 -8.14
CA PHE A 299 -15.85 1.73 -7.97
C PHE A 299 -14.97 2.66 -8.82
N MET A 300 -15.42 2.94 -10.05
CA MET A 300 -14.71 3.79 -11.02
C MET A 300 -14.98 5.29 -10.80
N GLN A 301 -14.85 5.73 -9.57
CA GLN A 301 -14.86 7.16 -9.25
C GLN A 301 -13.71 7.89 -10.00
N PRO A 302 -13.76 9.22 -10.14
CA PRO A 302 -12.62 10.02 -10.59
C PRO A 302 -11.37 9.72 -9.75
N THR A 303 -10.23 9.54 -10.42
CA THR A 303 -8.97 9.13 -9.80
C THR A 303 -7.78 9.77 -10.52
N TYR A 304 -6.64 9.87 -9.84
CA TYR A 304 -5.41 10.37 -10.46
C TYR A 304 -4.98 9.58 -11.72
N LYS A 305 -5.55 8.38 -11.92
CA LYS A 305 -5.29 7.54 -13.12
C LYS A 305 -6.06 8.02 -14.35
N ASP A 306 -7.01 8.95 -14.23
CA ASP A 306 -7.86 9.40 -15.35
C ASP A 306 -7.07 10.01 -16.50
N GLY A 307 -5.86 10.53 -16.22
CA GLY A 307 -4.93 10.99 -17.24
C GLY A 307 -4.23 9.88 -18.05
N TRP A 308 -4.31 8.61 -17.64
CA TRP A 308 -3.61 7.50 -18.29
C TRP A 308 -4.33 7.02 -19.55
N GLY A 309 -3.56 6.62 -20.57
CA GLY A 309 -4.12 6.15 -21.85
C GLY A 309 -5.11 4.99 -21.67
N VAL A 310 -4.74 3.99 -20.86
CA VAL A 310 -5.61 2.84 -20.57
C VAL A 310 -6.91 3.24 -19.86
N THR A 311 -6.88 4.21 -18.94
CA THR A 311 -8.08 4.69 -18.25
C THR A 311 -9.00 5.45 -19.21
N LYS A 312 -8.43 6.29 -20.07
CA LYS A 312 -9.19 6.98 -21.13
C LYS A 312 -9.86 5.99 -22.07
N LYS A 313 -9.15 4.91 -22.45
CA LYS A 313 -9.72 3.83 -23.27
C LYS A 313 -10.88 3.15 -22.56
N PHE A 314 -10.74 2.79 -21.29
CA PHE A 314 -11.83 2.21 -20.50
C PHE A 314 -13.07 3.12 -20.46
N ARG A 315 -12.91 4.41 -20.14
CA ARG A 315 -14.02 5.36 -20.11
C ARG A 315 -14.68 5.54 -21.49
N SER A 316 -13.89 5.55 -22.56
CA SER A 316 -14.39 5.62 -23.94
C SER A 316 -15.24 4.38 -24.29
N MET A 317 -14.73 3.16 -24.01
CA MET A 317 -15.43 1.92 -24.28
C MET A 317 -16.71 1.79 -23.45
N MET A 318 -16.64 2.18 -22.17
CA MET A 318 -17.83 2.23 -21.31
C MET A 318 -18.90 3.16 -21.90
N ALA A 319 -18.53 4.37 -22.30
CA ALA A 319 -19.44 5.35 -22.88
C ALA A 319 -20.04 4.90 -24.24
N ALA A 320 -19.28 4.11 -25.01
CA ALA A 320 -19.71 3.54 -26.28
C ALA A 320 -20.52 2.23 -26.15
N GLY A 321 -20.66 1.67 -24.92
CA GLY A 321 -21.33 0.38 -24.72
C GLY A 321 -20.53 -0.81 -25.27
N GLU A 322 -19.21 -0.69 -25.40
CA GLU A 322 -18.32 -1.72 -25.96
C GLU A 322 -17.83 -2.73 -24.94
N MET A 323 -18.22 -2.61 -23.67
CA MET A 323 -17.85 -3.53 -22.59
C MET A 323 -18.93 -4.59 -22.36
N ASN A 324 -18.52 -5.84 -22.17
CA ASN A 324 -19.41 -6.92 -21.77
C ASN A 324 -19.77 -6.82 -20.27
N GLU A 325 -20.70 -7.68 -19.81
CA GLU A 325 -21.19 -7.68 -18.42
C GLU A 325 -20.07 -7.86 -17.39
N THR A 326 -19.15 -8.78 -17.60
CA THR A 326 -18.01 -9.02 -16.70
C THR A 326 -17.09 -7.80 -16.59
N GLN A 327 -16.84 -7.13 -17.72
CA GLN A 327 -16.03 -5.90 -17.72
C GLN A 327 -16.75 -4.76 -17.03
N MET A 328 -18.09 -4.67 -17.19
CA MET A 328 -18.90 -3.63 -16.56
C MET A 328 -19.06 -3.78 -15.05
N LEU A 329 -18.78 -4.95 -14.44
CA LEU A 329 -18.86 -5.14 -12.97
C LEU A 329 -18.09 -4.07 -12.19
N PHE A 330 -16.93 -3.67 -12.68
CA PHE A 330 -16.09 -2.66 -12.05
C PHE A 330 -16.35 -1.23 -12.56
N PHE A 331 -16.91 -1.09 -13.76
CA PHE A 331 -17.11 0.20 -14.45
C PHE A 331 -18.53 0.75 -14.33
N ARG A 332 -19.43 0.05 -13.66
CA ARG A 332 -20.80 0.52 -13.41
C ARG A 332 -20.79 1.86 -12.68
N MET A 333 -21.72 2.74 -13.05
CA MET A 333 -21.85 4.10 -12.51
C MET A 333 -23.01 4.24 -11.50
N ASP A 334 -23.81 3.19 -11.32
CA ASP A 334 -25.02 3.14 -10.50
C ASP A 334 -24.79 2.68 -9.05
N GLY A 335 -23.54 2.80 -8.58
CA GLY A 335 -23.16 2.34 -7.25
C GLY A 335 -22.51 0.96 -7.27
N LYS A 336 -22.39 0.36 -6.11
CA LYS A 336 -21.84 -0.99 -5.91
C LYS A 336 -22.66 -1.75 -4.88
N GLU A 337 -22.51 -3.07 -4.90
CA GLU A 337 -23.18 -3.89 -3.88
C GLU A 337 -22.62 -3.55 -2.49
N PRO A 338 -23.47 -3.46 -1.46
CA PRO A 338 -23.00 -3.18 -0.09
C PRO A 338 -22.12 -4.29 0.49
N GLU A 339 -22.24 -5.50 -0.06
CA GLU A 339 -21.45 -6.66 0.32
C GLU A 339 -21.07 -7.48 -0.90
N GLU A 340 -19.85 -8.02 -0.84
CA GLU A 340 -19.35 -8.95 -1.85
C GLU A 340 -18.76 -10.18 -1.16
N PHE A 341 -18.96 -11.36 -1.76
CA PHE A 341 -18.44 -12.61 -1.25
C PHE A 341 -17.94 -13.49 -2.40
N TYR A 342 -16.71 -13.97 -2.30
CA TYR A 342 -16.03 -14.68 -3.37
C TYR A 342 -15.42 -15.99 -2.88
N ASP A 343 -15.57 -17.06 -3.68
CA ASP A 343 -14.86 -18.32 -3.52
C ASP A 343 -13.52 -18.25 -4.27
N LEU A 344 -12.44 -17.97 -3.56
CA LEU A 344 -11.12 -17.70 -4.14
C LEU A 344 -10.50 -18.91 -4.85
N ALA A 345 -10.95 -20.14 -4.54
CA ALA A 345 -10.46 -21.35 -5.18
C ALA A 345 -11.10 -21.55 -6.56
N ASN A 346 -12.39 -21.22 -6.70
CA ASN A 346 -13.17 -21.43 -7.91
C ASN A 346 -13.33 -20.17 -8.75
N ASP A 347 -13.13 -18.99 -8.14
CA ASP A 347 -13.23 -17.68 -8.78
C ASP A 347 -12.00 -16.80 -8.44
N PRO A 348 -10.80 -17.13 -8.98
CA PRO A 348 -9.57 -16.40 -8.69
C PRO A 348 -9.57 -14.96 -9.23
N HIS A 349 -10.56 -14.61 -10.04
CA HIS A 349 -10.73 -13.26 -10.57
C HIS A 349 -11.79 -12.43 -9.84
N GLU A 350 -12.47 -13.02 -8.84
CA GLU A 350 -13.47 -12.34 -8.01
C GLU A 350 -14.58 -11.68 -8.88
N ILE A 351 -15.17 -12.46 -9.78
CA ILE A 351 -16.20 -12.01 -10.73
C ILE A 351 -17.59 -12.33 -10.22
N ASN A 352 -17.75 -13.51 -9.60
CA ASN A 352 -19.05 -14.04 -9.20
C ASN A 352 -19.32 -13.66 -7.73
N ASN A 353 -20.03 -12.55 -7.52
CA ASN A 353 -20.43 -12.14 -6.18
C ASN A 353 -21.53 -13.07 -5.61
N LEU A 354 -21.16 -13.87 -4.60
CA LEU A 354 -22.01 -14.85 -3.92
C LEU A 354 -22.74 -14.27 -2.70
N ALA A 355 -22.64 -12.97 -2.43
CA ALA A 355 -23.20 -12.37 -1.20
C ALA A 355 -24.71 -12.52 -1.05
N LYS A 356 -25.43 -12.79 -2.14
CA LYS A 356 -26.89 -13.00 -2.15
C LYS A 356 -27.29 -14.47 -2.36
N ASP A 357 -26.31 -15.39 -2.48
CA ASP A 357 -26.59 -16.82 -2.66
C ASP A 357 -26.84 -17.47 -1.29
N PRO A 358 -28.05 -17.99 -1.01
CA PRO A 358 -28.40 -18.57 0.29
C PRO A 358 -27.54 -19.79 0.64
N LYS A 359 -26.90 -20.42 -0.32
CA LYS A 359 -25.97 -21.53 -0.09
C LYS A 359 -24.77 -21.13 0.78
N TYR A 360 -24.38 -19.87 0.74
CA TYR A 360 -23.22 -19.34 1.47
C TYR A 360 -23.63 -18.49 2.69
N ALA A 361 -24.89 -18.48 3.09
CA ALA A 361 -25.38 -17.61 4.17
C ALA A 361 -24.60 -17.79 5.50
N THR A 362 -24.26 -19.02 5.84
CA THR A 362 -23.50 -19.34 7.07
C THR A 362 -22.09 -18.80 7.01
N GLU A 363 -21.40 -18.98 5.88
CA GLU A 363 -20.03 -18.49 5.65
C GLU A 363 -19.99 -16.96 5.62
N ILE A 364 -20.98 -16.34 5.01
CA ILE A 364 -21.10 -14.87 4.95
C ILE A 364 -21.28 -14.30 6.36
N GLU A 365 -22.17 -14.92 7.17
CA GLU A 365 -22.40 -14.47 8.55
C GLU A 365 -21.16 -14.64 9.42
N ALA A 366 -20.41 -15.73 9.23
CA ALA A 366 -19.14 -15.93 9.92
C ALA A 366 -18.12 -14.80 9.57
N HIS A 367 -18.05 -14.40 8.29
CA HIS A 367 -17.16 -13.32 7.87
C HIS A 367 -17.62 -11.94 8.36
N ARG A 368 -18.92 -11.68 8.42
CA ARG A 368 -19.48 -10.47 9.06
C ARG A 368 -19.09 -10.40 10.53
N LYS A 369 -19.18 -11.52 11.23
CA LYS A 369 -18.76 -11.59 12.63
C LYS A 369 -17.27 -11.33 12.80
N ILE A 370 -16.41 -11.95 11.98
CA ILE A 370 -14.97 -11.70 12.00
C ILE A 370 -14.70 -10.20 11.82
N LEU A 371 -15.36 -9.55 10.86
CA LEU A 371 -15.17 -8.12 10.63
C LEU A 371 -15.62 -7.28 11.81
N ALA A 372 -16.78 -7.60 12.41
CA ALA A 372 -17.32 -6.86 13.55
C ALA A 372 -16.42 -7.00 14.78
N ASP A 373 -15.97 -8.21 15.08
CA ASP A 373 -15.03 -8.47 16.18
C ASP A 373 -13.73 -7.72 15.98
N TRP A 374 -13.13 -7.79 14.78
CA TRP A 374 -11.89 -7.07 14.45
C TRP A 374 -12.03 -5.53 14.60
N ILE A 375 -13.16 -4.95 14.14
CA ILE A 375 -13.43 -3.51 14.31
C ILE A 375 -13.48 -3.16 15.81
N ALA A 376 -14.15 -3.99 16.61
CA ALA A 376 -14.26 -3.75 18.06
C ALA A 376 -12.92 -3.89 18.78
N GLU A 377 -12.13 -4.91 18.43
CA GLU A 377 -10.85 -5.22 19.06
C GLU A 377 -9.76 -4.18 18.72
N THR A 378 -9.69 -3.74 17.47
CA THR A 378 -8.64 -2.82 16.99
C THR A 378 -9.04 -1.35 17.09
N GLY A 379 -10.32 -1.06 17.34
CA GLY A 379 -10.84 0.30 17.35
C GLY A 379 -10.68 1.00 15.99
N ASP A 380 -10.96 0.29 14.87
CA ASP A 380 -10.80 0.79 13.49
C ASP A 380 -11.19 2.27 13.34
N GLN A 381 -10.20 3.17 13.36
CA GLN A 381 -10.41 4.62 13.24
C GLN A 381 -10.98 5.03 11.88
N GLY A 382 -10.85 4.17 10.86
CA GLY A 382 -11.47 4.39 9.55
C GLY A 382 -13.00 4.26 9.57
N GLN A 383 -13.63 3.87 10.68
CA GLN A 383 -15.09 3.96 10.84
C GLN A 383 -15.55 5.41 10.95
N ALA A 384 -14.73 6.31 11.48
CA ALA A 384 -15.00 7.73 11.51
C ALA A 384 -14.83 8.39 10.12
N ILE A 385 -15.50 9.52 9.92
CA ILE A 385 -15.26 10.38 8.76
C ILE A 385 -13.89 11.06 8.97
N GLU A 386 -13.11 11.20 7.90
CA GLU A 386 -11.84 11.92 7.93
C GLU A 386 -12.01 13.34 8.46
N SER A 387 -11.03 13.84 9.21
CA SER A 387 -11.02 15.17 9.78
C SER A 387 -11.13 16.28 8.70
N ASP A 388 -11.67 17.43 9.07
CA ASP A 388 -11.75 18.59 8.19
C ASP A 388 -10.35 19.03 7.70
N LEU A 389 -9.31 18.89 8.51
CA LEU A 389 -7.92 19.18 8.12
C LEU A 389 -7.41 18.17 7.08
N GLY A 390 -7.73 16.90 7.22
CA GLY A 390 -7.37 15.84 6.26
C GLY A 390 -8.07 16.09 4.91
N LEU A 391 -9.37 16.38 4.92
CA LEU A 391 -10.14 16.72 3.72
C LEU A 391 -9.63 18.02 3.07
N LEU A 392 -9.35 19.06 3.86
CA LEU A 392 -8.80 20.32 3.39
C LEU A 392 -7.41 20.14 2.75
N SER A 393 -6.56 19.29 3.32
CA SER A 393 -5.25 18.92 2.75
C SER A 393 -5.40 18.27 1.39
N ALA A 394 -6.34 17.33 1.22
CA ALA A 394 -6.65 16.73 -0.08
C ALA A 394 -7.17 17.78 -1.07
N LEU A 395 -8.08 18.65 -0.63
CA LEU A 395 -8.68 19.70 -1.47
C LEU A 395 -7.63 20.75 -1.92
N LYS A 396 -6.70 21.18 -1.03
CA LYS A 396 -5.58 22.05 -1.39
C LYS A 396 -4.67 21.41 -2.44
N ARG A 397 -4.51 20.10 -2.39
CA ARG A 397 -3.61 19.33 -3.28
C ARG A 397 -4.23 19.08 -4.65
N TRP A 398 -5.51 18.77 -4.72
CA TRP A 398 -6.18 18.22 -5.88
C TRP A 398 -7.27 19.12 -6.47
N GLY A 399 -7.70 20.16 -5.75
CA GLY A 399 -8.65 21.16 -6.22
C GLY A 399 -9.97 20.56 -6.71
N ASP A 400 -10.35 20.92 -7.94
CA ASP A 400 -11.62 20.50 -8.57
C ASP A 400 -11.74 18.99 -8.81
N SER A 401 -10.64 18.24 -8.69
CA SER A 401 -10.70 16.77 -8.75
C SER A 401 -11.38 16.15 -7.52
N CYS A 402 -11.50 16.89 -6.43
CA CYS A 402 -12.18 16.48 -5.19
C CYS A 402 -13.71 16.62 -5.38
N VAL A 403 -14.33 15.65 -6.01
CA VAL A 403 -15.77 15.69 -6.38
C VAL A 403 -16.71 15.04 -5.36
N ASN A 404 -16.19 14.28 -4.40
CA ASN A 404 -17.01 13.62 -3.40
C ASN A 404 -17.67 14.66 -2.46
N PRO A 405 -18.93 14.41 -2.00
CA PRO A 405 -19.70 15.38 -1.23
C PRO A 405 -19.09 15.73 0.12
N GLU A 406 -18.27 14.86 0.70
CA GLU A 406 -17.57 15.10 1.96
C GLU A 406 -16.67 16.33 1.89
N TYR A 407 -16.15 16.67 0.71
CA TYR A 407 -15.33 17.88 0.51
C TYR A 407 -16.12 19.19 0.62
N ASP A 408 -17.43 19.16 0.45
CA ASP A 408 -18.26 20.37 0.50
C ASP A 408 -18.21 21.04 1.88
N LYS A 409 -18.00 20.24 2.93
CA LYS A 409 -17.83 20.72 4.31
C LYS A 409 -16.64 21.68 4.47
N VAL A 410 -15.59 21.50 3.66
CA VAL A 410 -14.32 22.24 3.81
C VAL A 410 -14.00 23.17 2.63
N ARG A 411 -14.85 23.22 1.58
CA ARG A 411 -14.61 24.11 0.43
C ARG A 411 -14.56 25.59 0.78
N HIS A 412 -15.35 26.02 1.75
CA HIS A 412 -15.36 27.41 2.20
C HIS A 412 -14.01 27.81 2.82
N LEU A 413 -13.31 26.91 3.52
CA LEU A 413 -12.02 27.17 4.14
C LEU A 413 -10.89 27.45 3.12
N LEU A 414 -11.02 26.98 1.86
CA LEU A 414 -10.08 27.33 0.79
C LEU A 414 -10.13 28.80 0.37
N LYS A 415 -11.28 29.46 0.51
CA LYS A 415 -11.44 30.87 0.12
C LYS A 415 -10.76 31.76 1.16
N GLU A 416 -10.92 31.46 2.43
CA GLU A 416 -10.30 32.20 3.54
C GLU A 416 -8.76 32.12 3.50
N THR A 417 -8.19 30.94 3.16
CA THR A 417 -6.74 30.78 3.03
C THR A 417 -6.14 31.53 1.84
N LYS A 418 -6.89 31.74 0.74
CA LYS A 418 -6.44 32.52 -0.41
C LYS A 418 -6.48 34.02 -0.17
N GLU A 419 -7.39 34.48 0.67
CA GLU A 419 -7.50 35.90 1.05
C GLU A 419 -6.47 36.32 2.10
N ALA A 420 -6.02 35.37 2.94
CA ALA A 420 -4.99 35.56 3.96
C ALA A 420 -3.53 35.57 3.41
N GLU A 421 -3.27 35.11 2.19
CA GLU A 421 -1.94 35.22 1.60
C GLU A 421 -1.63 36.65 1.14
N PRO A 422 -0.59 37.32 1.69
CA PRO A 422 -0.24 38.66 1.27
C PRO A 422 0.11 38.68 -0.21
N LYS A 423 -0.59 39.49 -1.00
CA LYS A 423 -0.34 39.67 -2.43
C LYS A 423 1.14 40.05 -2.63
N LYS A 424 1.96 39.12 -3.08
CA LYS A 424 3.37 39.38 -3.44
C LYS A 424 3.40 40.50 -4.47
N LYS A 425 3.84 41.71 -4.06
CA LYS A 425 4.07 42.84 -4.96
C LYS A 425 4.98 42.38 -6.11
N LYS A 426 4.45 42.41 -7.32
CA LYS A 426 5.26 42.23 -8.53
C LYS A 426 6.34 43.32 -8.52
N LYS A 427 7.60 42.97 -8.25
CA LYS A 427 8.72 43.85 -8.51
C LYS A 427 8.74 44.11 -10.02
N LYS A 428 8.36 45.31 -10.45
CA LYS A 428 8.62 45.80 -11.77
C LYS A 428 10.15 45.80 -11.92
N LYS A 429 10.66 45.03 -12.87
CA LYS A 429 12.02 45.23 -13.39
C LYS A 429 12.00 46.54 -14.14
N GLN A 430 12.74 47.52 -13.65
CA GLN A 430 13.28 48.64 -14.44
C GLN A 430 14.52 48.17 -15.19
#